data_f7ee150b71f47b143ae85b8ec7c31686
#
_entry.id   f7ee150b71f47b143ae85b8ec7c31686
#
_cell.length_a   1.000
_cell.length_b   1.000
_cell.length_c   1.000
_cell.angle_alpha   90.00
_cell.angle_beta   90.00
_cell.angle_gamma   90.00
#
_symmetry.space_group_name_H-M   'P 1'
#
loop_
_entity.id
_entity.type
_entity.pdbx_description
1 polymer ?
#
loop_
_entity_poly.entity_id
_entity_poly.type
_entity_poly.pdbx_seq_one_letter_code
_entity_poly.pdbx_strand_id
1 'polypeptide(L)'
;MDVGKRLITLRERCGFTQNGLAERAGVSQTHLRRVELGQADITVGHLQLLCDAMSVSIQDFFKEESSSDETAAALSKLSPKQKALLLTFLESL
;
A
#
# COMPACT_ATOMS: atom_id res chain seq x y z
N MET A 1 -4.56 -7.35 6.50
CA MET A 1 -4.61 -6.50 5.29
C MET A 1 -3.64 -7.04 4.24
N ASP A 2 -4.08 -7.10 3.01
CA ASP A 2 -3.22 -7.44 1.87
C ASP A 2 -2.80 -6.13 1.20
N VAL A 3 -1.49 -5.82 1.25
CA VAL A 3 -0.97 -4.55 0.71
C VAL A 3 -1.23 -4.43 -0.78
N GLY A 4 -1.04 -5.52 -1.53
CA GLY A 4 -1.28 -5.52 -2.97
C GLY A 4 -2.74 -5.22 -3.30
N LYS A 5 -3.67 -5.86 -2.62
CA LYS A 5 -5.10 -5.63 -2.82
C LYS A 5 -5.51 -4.22 -2.41
N ARG A 6 -4.92 -3.71 -1.33
CA ARG A 6 -5.19 -2.34 -0.89
C ARG A 6 -4.70 -1.33 -1.92
N LEU A 7 -3.52 -1.57 -2.52
CA LEU A 7 -3.02 -0.74 -3.60
C LEU A 7 -3.98 -0.71 -4.79
N ILE A 8 -4.47 -1.88 -5.21
CA ILE A 8 -5.43 -1.96 -6.31
C ILE A 8 -6.67 -1.14 -6.00
N THR A 9 -7.24 -1.32 -4.80
CA THR A 9 -8.45 -0.62 -4.38
C THR A 9 -8.27 0.89 -4.44
N LEU A 10 -7.18 1.40 -3.84
CA LEU A 10 -6.93 2.84 -3.81
C LEU A 10 -6.61 3.38 -5.19
N ARG A 11 -5.83 2.65 -5.97
CA ARG A 11 -5.48 3.05 -7.33
C ARG A 11 -6.75 3.23 -8.17
N GLU A 12 -7.65 2.25 -8.12
CA GLU A 12 -8.89 2.30 -8.87
C GLU A 12 -9.80 3.43 -8.40
N ARG A 13 -9.90 3.65 -7.09
CA ARG A 13 -10.66 4.78 -6.54
C ARG A 13 -10.12 6.13 -7.00
N CYS A 14 -8.81 6.24 -7.12
CA CYS A 14 -8.19 7.48 -7.58
C CYS A 14 -8.21 7.63 -9.10
N GLY A 15 -8.75 6.64 -9.81
CA GLY A 15 -8.88 6.71 -11.25
C GLY A 15 -7.60 6.43 -12.03
N PHE A 16 -6.61 5.79 -11.40
CA PHE A 16 -5.35 5.47 -12.07
C PHE A 16 -5.37 4.08 -12.68
N THR A 17 -4.81 3.97 -13.89
CA THR A 17 -4.38 2.69 -14.42
C THR A 17 -3.09 2.29 -13.72
N GLN A 18 -2.73 1.01 -13.80
CA GLN A 18 -1.47 0.53 -13.23
C GLN A 18 -0.27 1.27 -13.83
N ASN A 19 -0.24 1.40 -15.16
CA ASN A 19 0.82 2.14 -15.84
C ASN A 19 0.82 3.62 -15.45
N GLY A 20 -0.34 4.24 -15.41
CA GLY A 20 -0.46 5.65 -15.06
C GLY A 20 0.05 5.96 -13.66
N LEU A 21 -0.29 5.11 -12.69
CA LEU A 21 0.19 5.29 -11.32
C LEU A 21 1.70 5.09 -11.24
N ALA A 22 2.22 4.04 -11.86
CA ALA A 22 3.66 3.76 -11.85
C ALA A 22 4.44 4.93 -12.44
N GLU A 23 3.98 5.46 -13.56
CA GLU A 23 4.61 6.60 -14.22
C GLU A 23 4.59 7.85 -13.34
N ARG A 24 3.43 8.16 -12.75
CA ARG A 24 3.29 9.33 -11.88
C ARG A 24 4.15 9.21 -10.62
N ALA A 25 4.25 8.03 -10.06
CA ALA A 25 5.03 7.78 -8.85
C ALA A 25 6.52 7.64 -9.13
N GLY A 26 6.92 7.46 -10.37
CA GLY A 26 8.32 7.24 -10.74
C GLY A 26 8.82 5.85 -10.35
N VAL A 27 7.93 4.85 -10.36
CA VAL A 27 8.31 3.47 -10.04
C VAL A 27 8.09 2.57 -11.24
N SER A 28 8.72 1.40 -11.23
CA SER A 28 8.59 0.43 -12.31
C SER A 28 7.17 -0.15 -12.35
N GLN A 29 6.54 -0.14 -13.52
CA GLN A 29 5.23 -0.77 -13.70
C GLN A 29 5.29 -2.27 -13.43
N THR A 30 6.35 -2.92 -13.88
CA THR A 30 6.55 -4.35 -13.63
C THR A 30 6.59 -4.65 -12.13
N HIS A 31 7.30 -3.82 -11.37
CA HIS A 31 7.37 -3.99 -9.92
C HIS A 31 6.00 -3.74 -9.27
N LEU A 32 5.30 -2.67 -9.66
CA LEU A 32 3.97 -2.38 -9.15
C LEU A 32 3.01 -3.53 -9.42
N ARG A 33 3.04 -4.07 -10.63
CA ARG A 33 2.20 -5.21 -11.00
C ARG A 33 2.47 -6.42 -10.11
N ARG A 34 3.73 -6.72 -9.86
CA ARG A 34 4.12 -7.85 -9.02
C ARG A 34 3.67 -7.66 -7.57
N VAL A 35 3.77 -6.44 -7.06
CA VAL A 35 3.29 -6.11 -5.71
C VAL A 35 1.78 -6.29 -5.64
N GLU A 36 1.05 -5.78 -6.63
CA GLU A 36 -0.41 -5.91 -6.68
C GLU A 36 -0.86 -7.37 -6.75
N LEU A 37 -0.10 -8.22 -7.44
CA LEU A 37 -0.39 -9.65 -7.56
C LEU A 37 0.06 -10.46 -6.33
N GLY A 38 0.72 -9.82 -5.36
CA GLY A 38 1.23 -10.53 -4.19
C GLY A 38 2.52 -11.30 -4.47
N GLN A 39 3.19 -11.04 -5.58
CA GLN A 39 4.42 -11.73 -5.99
C GLN A 39 5.69 -11.05 -5.51
N ALA A 40 5.59 -9.84 -5.01
CA ALA A 40 6.72 -9.09 -4.51
C ALA A 40 6.30 -8.22 -3.33
N ASP A 41 7.22 -8.00 -2.42
CA ASP A 41 7.00 -7.05 -1.33
C ASP A 41 7.38 -5.64 -1.79
N ILE A 42 6.89 -4.64 -1.07
CA ILE A 42 7.17 -3.25 -1.36
C ILE A 42 7.91 -2.62 -0.18
N THR A 43 8.86 -1.76 -0.45
CA THR A 43 9.55 -0.99 0.59
C THR A 43 8.68 0.18 1.04
N VAL A 44 8.95 0.69 2.24
CA VAL A 44 8.25 1.89 2.74
C VAL A 44 8.47 3.07 1.78
N GLY A 45 9.68 3.21 1.26
CA GLY A 45 9.99 4.29 0.32
C GLY A 45 9.15 4.23 -0.95
N HIS A 46 9.04 3.05 -1.55
CA HIS A 46 8.20 2.87 -2.74
C HIS A 46 6.72 3.09 -2.42
N LEU A 47 6.26 2.57 -1.28
CA LEU A 47 4.88 2.77 -0.86
C LEU A 47 4.57 4.26 -0.67
N GLN A 48 5.51 5.01 -0.09
CA GLN A 48 5.35 6.47 0.08
C GLN A 48 5.21 7.16 -1.27
N LEU A 49 6.04 6.78 -2.26
CA LEU A 49 5.94 7.35 -3.61
C LEU A 49 4.57 7.09 -4.24
N LEU A 50 4.05 5.88 -4.08
CA LEU A 50 2.73 5.53 -4.61
C LEU A 50 1.62 6.31 -3.89
N CYS A 51 1.69 6.40 -2.58
CA CYS A 51 0.71 7.16 -1.79
C CYS A 51 0.74 8.64 -2.16
N ASP A 52 1.92 9.22 -2.30
CA ASP A 52 2.05 10.62 -2.71
C ASP A 52 1.45 10.86 -4.09
N ALA A 53 1.67 9.94 -5.02
CA ALA A 53 1.10 10.04 -6.37
C ALA A 53 -0.43 10.00 -6.35
N MET A 54 -1.01 9.26 -5.42
CA MET A 54 -2.46 9.14 -5.26
C MET A 54 -3.04 10.22 -4.35
N SER A 55 -2.20 11.08 -3.77
CA SER A 55 -2.62 12.09 -2.76
C SER A 55 -3.27 11.44 -1.54
N VAL A 56 -2.77 10.31 -1.14
CA VAL A 56 -3.23 9.55 0.03
C VAL A 56 -2.11 9.52 1.04
N SER A 57 -2.42 9.75 2.32
CA SER A 57 -1.39 9.60 3.35
C SER A 57 -1.12 8.12 3.59
N ILE A 58 0.08 7.81 4.09
CA ILE A 58 0.40 6.42 4.37
C ILE A 58 -0.44 5.88 5.52
N GLN A 59 -0.87 6.74 6.45
CA GLN A 59 -1.82 6.38 7.49
C GLN A 59 -3.16 5.94 6.88
N ASP A 60 -3.66 6.72 5.91
CA ASP A 60 -4.90 6.39 5.22
C ASP A 60 -4.76 5.10 4.40
N PHE A 61 -3.58 4.83 3.87
CA PHE A 61 -3.33 3.59 3.17
C PHE A 61 -3.59 2.39 4.08
N PHE A 62 -3.11 2.44 5.31
CA PHE A 62 -3.26 1.35 6.26
C PHE A 62 -4.58 1.40 7.03
N LYS A 63 -5.38 2.45 6.84
CA LYS A 63 -6.68 2.59 7.48
C LYS A 63 -7.75 1.98 6.58
N GLU A 64 -8.36 0.89 7.01
CA GLU A 64 -9.49 0.34 6.31
C GLU A 64 -10.74 1.17 6.62
N GLU A 65 -11.67 1.24 5.67
CA GLU A 65 -12.91 2.01 5.82
C GLU A 65 -13.86 1.41 6.83
N SER A 66 -13.51 0.30 7.38
CA SER A 66 -14.30 -0.44 8.33
C SER A 66 -14.01 0.04 9.76
N SER A 67 -14.79 -0.49 10.70
CA SER A 67 -14.67 -0.14 12.11
C SER A 67 -13.27 -0.41 12.66
N SER A 68 -12.96 0.20 13.81
CA SER A 68 -11.68 0.00 14.49
C SER A 68 -11.42 -1.48 14.81
N ASP A 69 -12.45 -2.25 15.08
CA ASP A 69 -12.32 -3.68 15.38
C ASP A 69 -11.83 -4.46 14.17
N GLU A 70 -12.34 -4.13 13.00
CA GLU A 70 -11.90 -4.74 11.75
C GLU A 70 -10.47 -4.35 11.41
N THR A 71 -10.07 -3.13 11.72
CA THR A 71 -8.70 -2.69 11.54
C THR A 71 -7.73 -3.53 12.37
N ALA A 72 -8.06 -3.76 13.65
CA ALA A 72 -7.26 -4.61 14.50
C ALA A 72 -7.17 -6.04 13.98
N ALA A 73 -8.29 -6.60 13.51
CA ALA A 73 -8.31 -7.93 12.92
C ALA A 73 -7.46 -7.99 11.65
N ALA A 74 -7.52 -6.96 10.82
CA ALA A 74 -6.72 -6.89 9.60
C ALA A 74 -5.23 -6.86 9.91
N LEU A 75 -4.82 -6.08 10.91
CA LEU A 75 -3.42 -6.02 11.33
C LEU A 75 -2.91 -7.38 11.81
N SER A 76 -3.75 -8.17 12.49
CA SER A 76 -3.36 -9.48 12.97
C SER A 76 -3.14 -10.49 11.82
N LYS A 77 -3.67 -10.21 10.65
CA LYS A 77 -3.53 -11.05 9.46
C LYS A 77 -2.36 -10.68 8.58
N LEU A 78 -1.62 -9.64 8.92
CA LEU A 78 -0.46 -9.23 8.13
C LEU A 78 0.64 -10.28 8.20
N SER A 79 1.36 -10.45 7.09
CA SER A 79 2.56 -11.28 7.07
C SER A 79 3.64 -10.64 7.94
N PRO A 80 4.65 -11.41 8.39
CA PRO A 80 5.74 -10.83 9.15
C PRO A 80 6.42 -9.66 8.44
N LYS A 81 6.56 -9.74 7.11
CA LYS A 81 7.15 -8.65 6.32
C LYS A 81 6.27 -7.42 6.31
N GLN A 82 4.97 -7.61 6.18
CA GLN A 82 4.03 -6.50 6.20
C GLN A 82 4.00 -5.83 7.57
N LYS A 83 4.05 -6.63 8.64
CA LYS A 83 4.15 -6.09 10.00
C LYS A 83 5.42 -5.30 10.21
N ALA A 84 6.55 -5.80 9.70
CA ALA A 84 7.82 -5.09 9.79
C ALA A 84 7.78 -3.76 9.03
N LEU A 85 7.15 -3.74 7.85
CA LEU A 85 6.96 -2.53 7.08
C LEU A 85 6.15 -1.48 7.87
N LEU A 86 5.05 -1.91 8.48
CA LEU A 86 4.21 -1.03 9.27
C LEU A 86 4.96 -0.51 10.51
N LEU A 87 5.66 -1.40 11.22
CA LEU A 87 6.44 -1.01 12.40
C LEU A 87 7.54 0.00 12.04
N THR A 88 8.25 -0.24 10.94
CA THR A 88 9.28 0.69 10.45
C THR A 88 8.68 2.05 10.19
N PHE A 89 7.52 2.10 9.57
CA PHE A 89 6.83 3.36 9.33
C PHE A 89 6.44 4.06 10.63
N LEU A 90 5.86 3.32 11.58
CA LEU A 90 5.44 3.89 12.86
C LEU A 90 6.62 4.42 13.66
N GLU A 91 7.76 3.72 13.61
CA GLU A 91 8.97 4.16 14.30
C GLU A 91 9.55 5.45 13.69
N SER A 92 9.27 5.71 12.41
CA SER A 92 9.77 6.91 11.74
C SER A 92 8.91 8.14 12.01
N LEU A 93 7.76 7.97 12.63
CA LEU A 93 6.92 9.09 13.03
C LEU A 93 7.50 9.75 14.28
#